data_dadf69fc50df3e8b484bb2a4eb51dd9b
#
_entry.id   dadf69fc50df3e8b484bb2a4eb51dd9b
#
_cell.length_a   1.000
_cell.length_b   1.000
_cell.length_c   1.000
_cell.angle_alpha   90.00
_cell.angle_beta   90.00
_cell.angle_gamma   90.00
#
_symmetry.space_group_name_H-M   'P 1'
#
loop_
_entity.id
_entity.type
_entity.pdbx_description
1 polymer ?
#
loop_
_entity_poly.entity_id
_entity_poly.type
_entity_poly.pdbx_seq_one_letter_code
_entity_poly.pdbx_strand_id
1 'polypeptide(L)'
;KGHDRSESLQESPLFKLGGTPIFSVDEQQGIFIEGLFQRMLQEQNTEYQYRDDLIRNYINLIIHEALKMQPAETFRKHKDASSRIAIQFLEILERQFPIEHSDQPVALKTAQAFADKLAVHVNHLNRSVKQVTGKSTTTHISERIVTEAKALLQHTNWTVAEIAYALGFDYPSYFNNFFKKMTGSSPTTFRP
;
A
#
# COMPACT_ATOMS: atom_id res chain seq x y z
N LYS A 1 14.40 20.62 16.39
CA LYS A 1 14.17 20.25 14.97
C LYS A 1 14.05 18.74 14.96
N GLY A 2 12.83 18.22 15.17
CA GLY A 2 12.52 16.80 15.04
C GLY A 2 12.41 16.48 13.56
N HIS A 3 13.36 15.73 13.03
CA HIS A 3 13.18 15.03 11.76
C HIS A 3 12.10 13.97 11.99
N ASP A 4 11.04 14.06 11.23
CA ASP A 4 9.93 13.13 11.26
C ASP A 4 10.44 11.74 10.83
N ARG A 5 10.53 10.81 11.79
CA ARG A 5 11.03 9.44 11.56
C ARG A 5 10.14 8.62 10.62
N SER A 6 8.92 9.08 10.37
CA SER A 6 7.97 8.40 9.47
C SER A 6 8.35 8.55 7.99
N GLU A 7 8.96 9.68 7.59
CA GLU A 7 9.40 9.88 6.19
C GLU A 7 10.52 8.93 5.77
N SER A 8 11.41 8.55 6.70
CA SER A 8 12.57 7.71 6.37
C SER A 8 12.23 6.25 6.03
N LEU A 9 11.13 5.71 6.56
CA LEU A 9 10.70 4.33 6.28
C LEU A 9 9.92 4.22 4.97
N GLN A 10 9.15 5.25 4.60
CA GLN A 10 8.42 5.29 3.32
C GLN A 10 9.36 5.40 2.12
N GLU A 11 10.54 5.99 2.29
CA GLU A 11 11.60 6.02 1.27
C GLU A 11 12.42 4.73 1.19
N SER A 12 12.16 3.79 2.11
CA SER A 12 12.90 2.52 2.18
C SER A 12 12.76 1.70 0.90
N PRO A 13 13.87 1.17 0.38
CA PRO A 13 13.86 0.26 -0.78
C PRO A 13 12.99 -0.98 -0.60
N LEU A 14 12.70 -1.40 0.64
CA LEU A 14 11.82 -2.53 0.96
C LEU A 14 10.37 -2.31 0.54
N PHE A 15 9.92 -1.05 0.57
CA PHE A 15 8.55 -0.68 0.21
C PHE A 15 8.46 -0.13 -1.21
N LYS A 16 9.57 -0.09 -1.97
CA LYS A 16 9.55 0.30 -3.38
C LYS A 16 8.89 -0.78 -4.21
N LEU A 17 7.75 -0.44 -4.77
CA LEU A 17 7.01 -1.28 -5.71
C LEU A 17 7.85 -1.53 -6.97
N GLY A 18 7.97 -2.82 -7.35
CA GLY A 18 8.81 -3.26 -8.48
C GLY A 18 10.17 -3.84 -8.08
N GLY A 19 10.52 -3.87 -6.79
CA GLY A 19 11.62 -4.64 -6.26
C GLY A 19 11.27 -6.11 -6.06
N THR A 20 12.27 -6.98 -5.95
CA THR A 20 12.08 -8.38 -5.55
C THR A 20 11.93 -8.40 -4.02
N PRO A 21 10.74 -8.67 -3.45
CA PRO A 21 10.53 -8.63 -2.00
C PRO A 21 11.10 -9.88 -1.28
N ILE A 22 12.00 -10.61 -1.95
CA ILE A 22 12.59 -11.84 -1.44
C ILE A 22 14.05 -11.56 -1.08
N PHE A 23 14.38 -11.78 0.18
CA PHE A 23 15.73 -11.66 0.70
C PHE A 23 16.22 -13.03 1.16
N SER A 24 17.43 -13.38 0.80
CA SER A 24 18.12 -14.52 1.38
C SER A 24 18.70 -14.11 2.73
N VAL A 25 18.37 -14.84 3.77
CA VAL A 25 18.89 -14.64 5.13
C VAL A 25 19.87 -15.77 5.46
N ASP A 26 20.95 -15.45 6.16
CA ASP A 26 21.79 -16.48 6.75
C ASP A 26 21.12 -17.05 8.02
N GLU A 27 21.70 -18.11 8.57
CA GLU A 27 21.13 -18.82 9.73
C GLU A 27 20.97 -17.90 10.96
N GLN A 28 21.95 -17.02 11.24
CA GLN A 28 21.91 -16.11 12.39
C GLN A 28 20.84 -15.03 12.21
N GLN A 29 20.73 -14.46 11.00
CA GLN A 29 19.72 -13.50 10.63
C GLN A 29 18.32 -14.12 10.71
N GLY A 30 18.17 -15.36 10.24
CA GLY A 30 16.92 -16.11 10.31
C GLY A 30 16.44 -16.30 11.74
N ILE A 31 17.31 -16.79 12.64
CA ILE A 31 17.02 -16.97 14.06
C ILE A 31 16.63 -15.65 14.72
N PHE A 32 17.32 -14.57 14.41
CA PHE A 32 17.05 -13.26 14.98
C PHE A 32 15.67 -12.73 14.55
N ILE A 33 15.36 -12.76 13.26
CA ILE A 33 14.08 -12.29 12.71
C ILE A 33 12.92 -13.15 13.23
N GLU A 34 13.07 -14.48 13.24
CA GLU A 34 12.08 -15.39 13.82
C GLU A 34 11.81 -15.08 15.29
N GLY A 35 12.85 -14.81 16.07
CA GLY A 35 12.74 -14.40 17.47
C GLY A 35 11.93 -13.11 17.65
N LEU A 36 12.05 -12.14 16.73
CA LEU A 36 11.23 -10.93 16.76
C LEU A 36 9.76 -11.22 16.46
N PHE A 37 9.46 -12.07 15.48
CA PHE A 37 8.08 -12.49 15.20
C PHE A 37 7.45 -13.23 16.40
N GLN A 38 8.20 -14.13 17.04
CA GLN A 38 7.72 -14.84 18.24
C GLN A 38 7.40 -13.88 19.37
N ARG A 39 8.24 -12.85 19.60
CA ARG A 39 7.97 -11.81 20.59
C ARG A 39 6.70 -11.02 20.24
N MET A 40 6.51 -10.61 19.00
CA MET A 40 5.29 -9.91 18.59
C MET A 40 4.03 -10.73 18.86
N LEU A 41 4.06 -12.05 18.57
CA LEU A 41 2.96 -12.95 18.85
C LEU A 41 2.67 -13.08 20.37
N GLN A 42 3.71 -13.12 21.19
CA GLN A 42 3.56 -13.14 22.65
C GLN A 42 2.93 -11.84 23.16
N GLU A 43 3.41 -10.69 22.67
CA GLU A 43 2.90 -9.37 23.09
C GLU A 43 1.42 -9.16 22.73
N GLN A 44 0.92 -9.74 21.65
CA GLN A 44 -0.50 -9.65 21.30
C GLN A 44 -1.44 -10.11 22.41
N ASN A 45 -0.99 -11.03 23.27
CA ASN A 45 -1.76 -11.61 24.35
C ASN A 45 -1.48 -10.96 25.71
N THR A 46 -0.70 -9.88 25.77
CA THR A 46 -0.38 -9.17 27.01
C THR A 46 -1.33 -7.98 27.26
N GLU A 47 -1.53 -7.63 28.52
CA GLU A 47 -2.28 -6.43 28.93
C GLU A 47 -1.37 -5.18 29.03
N TYR A 48 -0.15 -5.23 28.49
CA TYR A 48 0.79 -4.12 28.57
C TYR A 48 0.25 -2.88 27.83
N GLN A 49 0.17 -1.77 28.56
CA GLN A 49 -0.44 -0.51 28.06
C GLN A 49 0.20 0.02 26.77
N TYR A 50 1.51 -0.17 26.57
CA TYR A 50 2.26 0.27 25.40
C TYR A 50 2.57 -0.87 24.45
N ARG A 51 1.77 -1.94 24.46
CA ARG A 51 1.95 -3.14 23.62
C ARG A 51 2.06 -2.80 22.13
N ASP A 52 1.19 -1.94 21.64
CA ASP A 52 1.15 -1.60 20.22
C ASP A 52 2.39 -0.79 19.79
N ASP A 53 2.92 0.07 20.65
CA ASP A 53 4.17 0.76 20.41
C ASP A 53 5.36 -0.19 20.42
N LEU A 54 5.35 -1.19 21.32
CA LEU A 54 6.39 -2.22 21.39
C LEU A 54 6.37 -3.09 20.10
N ILE A 55 5.20 -3.55 19.67
CA ILE A 55 5.04 -4.29 18.40
C ILE A 55 5.54 -3.46 17.22
N ARG A 56 5.20 -2.17 17.15
CA ARG A 56 5.69 -1.25 16.11
C ARG A 56 7.23 -1.15 16.12
N ASN A 57 7.86 -1.14 17.28
CA ASN A 57 9.33 -1.13 17.39
C ASN A 57 9.95 -2.44 16.88
N TYR A 58 9.34 -3.60 17.13
CA TYR A 58 9.80 -4.87 16.56
C TYR A 58 9.70 -4.88 15.04
N ILE A 59 8.59 -4.36 14.47
CA ILE A 59 8.42 -4.22 13.02
C ILE A 59 9.52 -3.31 12.45
N ASN A 60 9.79 -2.15 13.07
CA ASN A 60 10.85 -1.25 12.67
C ASN A 60 12.22 -1.94 12.68
N LEU A 61 12.49 -2.77 13.68
CA LEU A 61 13.74 -3.50 13.77
C LEU A 61 13.88 -4.53 12.62
N ILE A 62 12.82 -5.26 12.29
CA ILE A 62 12.80 -6.19 11.14
C ILE A 62 13.09 -5.42 9.84
N ILE A 63 12.47 -4.25 9.66
CA ILE A 63 12.70 -3.39 8.48
C ILE A 63 14.18 -2.99 8.39
N HIS A 64 14.79 -2.56 9.49
CA HIS A 64 16.19 -2.17 9.50
C HIS A 64 17.14 -3.35 9.23
N GLU A 65 16.85 -4.54 9.75
CA GLU A 65 17.62 -5.74 9.45
C GLU A 65 17.52 -6.10 7.95
N ALA A 66 16.31 -6.07 7.38
CA ALA A 66 16.13 -6.30 5.95
C ALA A 66 16.87 -5.26 5.08
N LEU A 67 16.93 -4.00 5.51
CA LEU A 67 17.70 -2.95 4.82
C LEU A 67 19.20 -3.22 4.83
N LYS A 68 19.75 -3.77 5.91
CA LYS A 68 21.17 -4.15 5.99
C LYS A 68 21.54 -5.28 5.01
N MET A 69 20.57 -6.13 4.65
CA MET A 69 20.76 -7.23 3.72
C MET A 69 20.81 -6.78 2.25
N GLN A 70 20.42 -5.53 1.95
CA GLN A 70 20.45 -5.02 0.58
C GLN A 70 21.88 -4.62 0.17
N PRO A 71 22.40 -5.12 -0.97
CA PRO A 71 23.65 -4.61 -1.52
C PRO A 71 23.51 -3.12 -1.86
N ALA A 72 24.50 -2.32 -1.49
CA ALA A 72 24.55 -0.87 -1.75
C ALA A 72 24.37 -0.50 -3.24
N GLU A 73 24.62 -1.43 -4.15
CA GLU A 73 24.46 -1.25 -5.60
C GLU A 73 23.00 -1.17 -6.05
N THR A 74 22.06 -1.73 -5.30
CA THR A 74 20.63 -1.67 -5.64
C THR A 74 20.06 -0.25 -5.50
N PHE A 75 20.68 0.58 -4.66
CA PHE A 75 20.34 2.00 -4.51
C PHE A 75 20.63 2.85 -5.75
N ARG A 76 21.51 2.41 -6.64
CA ARG A 76 21.94 3.20 -7.82
C ARG A 76 21.16 2.92 -9.10
N LYS A 77 20.37 1.85 -9.17
CA LYS A 77 19.74 1.39 -10.42
C LYS A 77 18.43 2.08 -10.82
N HIS A 78 17.85 2.95 -9.98
CA HIS A 78 16.55 3.58 -10.25
C HIS A 78 16.68 5.07 -10.61
N LYS A 79 17.58 5.40 -11.55
CA LYS A 79 17.79 6.80 -12.00
C LYS A 79 17.09 7.17 -13.32
N ASP A 80 16.33 6.29 -13.93
CA ASP A 80 15.62 6.64 -15.15
C ASP A 80 14.31 7.41 -14.85
N ALA A 81 13.86 8.19 -15.82
CA ALA A 81 12.64 9.00 -15.69
C ALA A 81 11.40 8.13 -15.48
N SER A 82 11.37 6.92 -16.06
CA SER A 82 10.25 5.98 -15.94
C SER A 82 10.09 5.48 -14.50
N SER A 83 11.19 5.11 -13.85
CA SER A 83 11.15 4.69 -12.44
C SER A 83 10.65 5.79 -11.51
N ARG A 84 11.09 7.04 -11.72
CA ARG A 84 10.60 8.17 -10.93
C ARG A 84 9.10 8.39 -11.08
N ILE A 85 8.59 8.38 -12.31
CA ILE A 85 7.16 8.55 -12.60
C ILE A 85 6.34 7.42 -11.98
N ALA A 86 6.78 6.17 -12.09
CA ALA A 86 6.10 5.03 -11.51
C ALA A 86 6.04 5.11 -9.97
N ILE A 87 7.16 5.46 -9.33
CA ILE A 87 7.23 5.64 -7.86
C ILE A 87 6.28 6.76 -7.41
N GLN A 88 6.34 7.93 -8.05
CA GLN A 88 5.46 9.06 -7.71
C GLN A 88 3.98 8.72 -7.89
N PHE A 89 3.63 7.97 -8.95
CA PHE A 89 2.26 7.48 -9.14
C PHE A 89 1.80 6.63 -7.95
N LEU A 90 2.62 5.65 -7.56
CA LEU A 90 2.29 4.73 -6.47
C LEU A 90 2.19 5.46 -5.12
N GLU A 91 3.07 6.41 -4.85
CA GLU A 91 3.01 7.26 -3.66
C GLU A 91 1.71 8.10 -3.61
N ILE A 92 1.34 8.74 -4.74
CA ILE A 92 0.09 9.52 -4.81
C ILE A 92 -1.12 8.60 -4.68
N LEU A 93 -1.09 7.38 -5.23
CA LEU A 93 -2.15 6.40 -5.09
C LEU A 93 -2.33 6.02 -3.62
N GLU A 94 -1.26 5.64 -2.93
CA GLU A 94 -1.33 5.22 -1.52
C GLU A 94 -1.72 6.35 -0.57
N ARG A 95 -1.31 7.60 -0.82
CA ARG A 95 -1.66 8.77 0.01
C ARG A 95 -3.16 9.08 0.05
N GLN A 96 -3.97 8.51 -0.83
CA GLN A 96 -5.42 8.65 -0.79
C GLN A 96 -6.09 7.73 0.22
N PHE A 97 -5.32 6.85 0.87
CA PHE A 97 -5.81 5.79 1.76
C PHE A 97 -5.01 5.77 3.08
N PRO A 98 -5.60 5.26 4.19
CA PRO A 98 -6.99 4.79 4.30
C PRO A 98 -8.01 5.93 4.20
N ILE A 99 -9.27 5.60 3.87
CA ILE A 99 -10.36 6.57 3.89
C ILE A 99 -10.93 6.63 5.31
N GLU A 100 -10.75 7.76 5.98
CA GLU A 100 -11.18 7.95 7.37
C GLU A 100 -12.62 8.50 7.47
N HIS A 101 -13.08 9.21 6.44
CA HIS A 101 -14.37 9.89 6.43
C HIS A 101 -15.16 9.57 5.16
N SER A 102 -16.45 9.20 5.30
CA SER A 102 -17.30 8.83 4.16
C SER A 102 -17.67 10.00 3.26
N ASP A 103 -17.54 11.24 3.73
CA ASP A 103 -17.80 12.48 3.00
C ASP A 103 -16.59 13.03 2.22
N GLN A 104 -15.43 12.37 2.31
CA GLN A 104 -14.21 12.74 1.59
C GLN A 104 -13.88 11.68 0.52
N PRO A 105 -14.47 11.78 -0.67
CA PRO A 105 -14.28 10.76 -1.69
C PRO A 105 -12.86 10.78 -2.27
N VAL A 106 -12.40 9.59 -2.69
CA VAL A 106 -11.15 9.42 -3.43
C VAL A 106 -11.13 10.33 -4.66
N ALA A 107 -10.13 11.19 -4.74
CA ALA A 107 -10.05 12.22 -5.77
C ALA A 107 -9.52 11.68 -7.12
N LEU A 108 -8.49 10.83 -7.08
CA LEU A 108 -7.83 10.33 -8.28
C LEU A 108 -8.19 8.86 -8.52
N LYS A 109 -9.02 8.63 -9.57
CA LYS A 109 -9.58 7.30 -9.89
C LYS A 109 -9.16 6.76 -11.25
N THR A 110 -8.55 7.58 -12.09
CA THR A 110 -8.22 7.21 -13.48
C THR A 110 -6.76 7.48 -13.80
N ALA A 111 -6.18 6.69 -14.71
CA ALA A 111 -4.82 6.92 -15.18
C ALA A 111 -4.62 8.35 -15.71
N GLN A 112 -5.65 8.95 -16.34
CA GLN A 112 -5.60 10.34 -16.81
C GLN A 112 -5.45 11.32 -15.63
N ALA A 113 -6.27 11.18 -14.58
CA ALA A 113 -6.21 12.06 -13.41
C ALA A 113 -4.83 12.02 -12.72
N PHE A 114 -4.22 10.83 -12.62
CA PHE A 114 -2.85 10.71 -12.12
C PHE A 114 -1.81 11.32 -13.07
N ALA A 115 -1.97 11.16 -14.38
CA ALA A 115 -1.08 11.75 -15.36
C ALA A 115 -1.13 13.29 -15.30
N ASP A 116 -2.31 13.86 -15.18
CA ASP A 116 -2.52 15.31 -15.00
C ASP A 116 -1.87 15.80 -13.71
N LYS A 117 -2.06 15.07 -12.59
CA LYS A 117 -1.45 15.39 -11.30
C LYS A 117 0.07 15.37 -11.34
N LEU A 118 0.65 14.45 -12.13
CA LEU A 118 2.10 14.30 -12.31
C LEU A 118 2.67 15.19 -13.42
N ALA A 119 1.82 15.96 -14.13
CA ALA A 119 2.20 16.78 -15.27
C ALA A 119 2.92 15.98 -16.38
N VAL A 120 2.46 14.75 -16.66
CA VAL A 120 2.97 13.87 -17.72
C VAL A 120 1.85 13.40 -18.64
N HIS A 121 2.21 12.97 -19.86
CA HIS A 121 1.23 12.37 -20.75
C HIS A 121 0.83 10.97 -20.23
N VAL A 122 -0.49 10.63 -20.31
CA VAL A 122 -1.04 9.36 -19.80
C VAL A 122 -0.35 8.12 -20.38
N ASN A 123 0.04 8.16 -21.66
CA ASN A 123 0.77 7.06 -22.29
C ASN A 123 2.17 6.87 -21.66
N HIS A 124 2.83 7.97 -21.28
CA HIS A 124 4.11 7.91 -20.60
C HIS A 124 3.95 7.32 -19.21
N LEU A 125 2.94 7.76 -18.43
CA LEU A 125 2.60 7.17 -17.14
C LEU A 125 2.36 5.66 -17.27
N ASN A 126 1.47 5.24 -18.17
CA ASN A 126 1.11 3.83 -18.37
C ASN A 126 2.32 2.97 -18.74
N ARG A 127 3.20 3.47 -19.60
CA ARG A 127 4.44 2.77 -19.99
C ARG A 127 5.38 2.64 -18.80
N SER A 128 5.62 3.74 -18.07
CA SER A 128 6.52 3.78 -16.91
C SER A 128 6.06 2.83 -15.81
N VAL A 129 4.78 2.89 -15.45
CA VAL A 129 4.20 2.00 -14.42
C VAL A 129 4.31 0.54 -14.85
N LYS A 130 3.92 0.20 -16.09
CA LYS A 130 3.98 -1.18 -16.58
C LYS A 130 5.42 -1.69 -16.67
N GLN A 131 6.37 -0.86 -17.09
CA GLN A 131 7.79 -1.22 -17.19
C GLN A 131 8.38 -1.54 -15.81
N VAL A 132 8.02 -0.78 -14.78
CA VAL A 132 8.58 -0.92 -13.43
C VAL A 132 7.88 -2.01 -12.62
N THR A 133 6.55 -2.11 -12.72
CA THR A 133 5.73 -2.97 -11.85
C THR A 133 5.22 -4.24 -12.52
N GLY A 134 5.31 -4.33 -13.84
CA GLY A 134 4.69 -5.40 -14.62
C GLY A 134 3.17 -5.29 -14.79
N LYS A 135 2.50 -4.40 -14.02
CA LYS A 135 1.04 -4.20 -14.04
C LYS A 135 0.66 -2.87 -14.70
N SER A 136 -0.57 -2.78 -15.21
CA SER A 136 -1.08 -1.52 -15.74
C SER A 136 -1.43 -0.53 -14.62
N THR A 137 -1.41 0.77 -14.92
CA THR A 137 -1.86 1.84 -14.01
C THR A 137 -3.28 1.57 -13.49
N THR A 138 -4.19 1.19 -14.40
CA THR A 138 -5.58 0.87 -14.06
C THR A 138 -5.68 -0.34 -13.12
N THR A 139 -4.82 -1.35 -13.30
CA THR A 139 -4.78 -2.52 -12.41
C THR A 139 -4.39 -2.11 -10.98
N HIS A 140 -3.35 -1.29 -10.81
CA HIS A 140 -2.95 -0.78 -9.50
C HIS A 140 -4.07 -0.01 -8.80
N ILE A 141 -4.72 0.91 -9.52
CA ILE A 141 -5.86 1.69 -9.00
C ILE A 141 -6.99 0.76 -8.56
N SER A 142 -7.38 -0.18 -9.42
CA SER A 142 -8.48 -1.11 -9.12
C SER A 142 -8.19 -2.03 -7.94
N GLU A 143 -6.98 -2.59 -7.87
CA GLU A 143 -6.55 -3.44 -6.76
C GLU A 143 -6.56 -2.66 -5.44
N ARG A 144 -6.06 -1.42 -5.44
CA ARG A 144 -6.03 -0.58 -4.23
C ARG A 144 -7.42 -0.20 -3.76
N ILE A 145 -8.31 0.20 -4.67
CA ILE A 145 -9.73 0.50 -4.37
C ILE A 145 -10.42 -0.74 -3.78
N VAL A 146 -10.21 -1.94 -4.33
CA VAL A 146 -10.79 -3.18 -3.79
C VAL A 146 -10.26 -3.51 -2.41
N THR A 147 -8.96 -3.31 -2.17
CA THR A 147 -8.36 -3.53 -0.85
C THR A 147 -9.00 -2.63 0.19
N GLU A 148 -9.17 -1.35 -0.12
CA GLU A 148 -9.84 -0.40 0.76
C GLU A 148 -11.32 -0.75 0.96
N ALA A 149 -12.04 -1.10 -0.12
CA ALA A 149 -13.43 -1.52 -0.04
C ALA A 149 -13.63 -2.69 0.92
N LYS A 150 -12.73 -3.69 0.87
CA LYS A 150 -12.77 -4.83 1.80
C LYS A 150 -12.55 -4.39 3.24
N ALA A 151 -11.58 -3.53 3.50
CA ALA A 151 -11.32 -3.00 4.83
C ALA A 151 -12.53 -2.22 5.38
N LEU A 152 -13.11 -1.32 4.59
CA LEU A 152 -14.29 -0.56 4.99
C LEU A 152 -15.50 -1.45 5.25
N LEU A 153 -15.74 -2.48 4.44
CA LEU A 153 -16.83 -3.45 4.64
C LEU A 153 -16.66 -4.26 5.92
N GLN A 154 -15.43 -4.59 6.32
CA GLN A 154 -15.13 -5.42 7.48
C GLN A 154 -15.03 -4.63 8.79
N HIS A 155 -14.54 -3.39 8.72
CA HIS A 155 -14.15 -2.64 9.93
C HIS A 155 -14.99 -1.38 10.18
N THR A 156 -15.98 -1.08 9.33
CA THR A 156 -16.87 0.07 9.54
C THR A 156 -18.35 -0.33 9.49
N ASN A 157 -19.21 0.52 10.06
CA ASN A 157 -20.66 0.39 9.97
C ASN A 157 -21.25 1.16 8.77
N TRP A 158 -20.40 1.65 7.85
CA TRP A 158 -20.88 2.41 6.70
C TRP A 158 -21.73 1.53 5.78
N THR A 159 -22.77 2.10 5.24
CA THR A 159 -23.59 1.42 4.24
C THR A 159 -22.80 1.16 2.96
N VAL A 160 -23.21 0.20 2.16
CA VAL A 160 -22.60 -0.06 0.85
C VAL A 160 -22.62 1.19 -0.06
N ALA A 161 -23.64 2.03 0.09
CA ALA A 161 -23.75 3.28 -0.64
C ALA A 161 -22.71 4.31 -0.18
N GLU A 162 -22.53 4.49 1.13
CA GLU A 162 -21.50 5.39 1.69
C GLU A 162 -20.10 4.94 1.27
N ILE A 163 -19.80 3.63 1.33
CA ILE A 163 -18.54 3.08 0.85
C ILE A 163 -18.35 3.37 -0.65
N ALA A 164 -19.39 3.18 -1.47
CA ALA A 164 -19.33 3.47 -2.89
C ALA A 164 -18.97 4.94 -3.16
N TYR A 165 -19.63 5.88 -2.46
CA TYR A 165 -19.35 7.31 -2.61
C TYR A 165 -17.98 7.69 -2.10
N ALA A 166 -17.55 7.17 -0.94
CA ALA A 166 -16.21 7.39 -0.38
C ALA A 166 -15.10 6.90 -1.32
N LEU A 167 -15.31 5.75 -1.98
CA LEU A 167 -14.41 5.23 -3.01
C LEU A 167 -14.52 5.98 -4.35
N GLY A 168 -15.39 7.00 -4.41
CA GLY A 168 -15.53 7.89 -5.55
C GLY A 168 -16.43 7.37 -6.66
N PHE A 169 -17.28 6.38 -6.44
CA PHE A 169 -18.27 5.95 -7.42
C PHE A 169 -19.48 6.89 -7.42
N ASP A 170 -19.94 7.31 -8.58
CA ASP A 170 -21.10 8.20 -8.72
C ASP A 170 -22.42 7.49 -8.34
N TYR A 171 -22.48 6.17 -8.54
CA TYR A 171 -23.62 5.34 -8.21
C TYR A 171 -23.21 4.05 -7.52
N PRO A 172 -23.90 3.62 -6.43
CA PRO A 172 -23.64 2.36 -5.76
C PRO A 172 -23.71 1.12 -6.65
N SER A 173 -24.53 1.16 -7.71
CA SER A 173 -24.62 0.07 -8.70
C SER A 173 -23.33 -0.15 -9.47
N TYR A 174 -22.59 0.91 -9.77
CA TYR A 174 -21.28 0.79 -10.43
C TYR A 174 -20.25 0.18 -9.49
N PHE A 175 -20.25 0.58 -8.23
CA PHE A 175 -19.42 -0.04 -7.21
C PHE A 175 -19.73 -1.53 -7.04
N ASN A 176 -21.01 -1.92 -6.94
CA ASN A 176 -21.42 -3.32 -6.81
C ASN A 176 -20.88 -4.17 -7.97
N ASN A 177 -21.03 -3.70 -9.21
CA ASN A 177 -20.54 -4.38 -10.40
C ASN A 177 -19.01 -4.47 -10.41
N PHE A 178 -18.33 -3.37 -10.07
CA PHE A 178 -16.88 -3.33 -9.98
C PHE A 178 -16.37 -4.31 -8.92
N PHE A 179 -16.90 -4.25 -7.70
CA PHE A 179 -16.49 -5.11 -6.60
C PHE A 179 -16.72 -6.60 -6.92
N LYS A 180 -17.89 -6.94 -7.45
CA LYS A 180 -18.20 -8.31 -7.88
C LYS A 180 -17.25 -8.80 -8.98
N LYS A 181 -16.93 -7.96 -9.96
CA LYS A 181 -15.97 -8.28 -11.03
C LYS A 181 -14.57 -8.58 -10.45
N MET A 182 -14.15 -7.82 -9.44
CA MET A 182 -12.80 -7.93 -8.87
C MET A 182 -12.65 -9.02 -7.82
N THR A 183 -13.73 -9.38 -7.10
CA THR A 183 -13.68 -10.31 -5.96
C THR A 183 -14.45 -11.60 -6.17
N GLY A 184 -15.32 -11.66 -7.17
CA GLY A 184 -16.25 -12.78 -7.40
C GLY A 184 -17.53 -12.71 -6.55
N SER A 185 -17.62 -11.83 -5.54
CA SER A 185 -18.72 -11.75 -4.59
C SER A 185 -19.30 -10.33 -4.52
N SER A 186 -20.57 -10.19 -4.09
CA SER A 186 -21.14 -8.85 -3.88
C SER A 186 -20.59 -8.22 -2.59
N PRO A 187 -20.59 -6.87 -2.47
CA PRO A 187 -20.19 -6.19 -1.24
C PRO A 187 -20.98 -6.64 -0.01
N THR A 188 -22.28 -6.90 -0.19
CA THR A 188 -23.18 -7.33 0.89
C THR A 188 -22.82 -8.72 1.42
N THR A 189 -22.40 -9.63 0.54
CA THR A 189 -21.96 -11.00 0.92
C THR A 189 -20.57 -10.99 1.55
N PHE A 190 -19.79 -9.94 1.34
CA PHE A 190 -18.44 -9.83 1.85
C PHE A 190 -18.38 -9.26 3.29
N ARG A 191 -19.47 -8.60 3.72
CA ARG A 191 -19.61 -8.11 5.10
C ARG A 191 -19.81 -9.31 6.04
N PRO A 192 -19.13 -9.39 7.21
CA PRO A 192 -19.32 -10.43 8.21
C PRO A 192 -20.74 -10.45 8.79
#